data_e6ab89f15834e762219085b0422b6658
#
_entry.id   e6ab89f15834e762219085b0422b6658
#
_cell.length_a   1.000
_cell.length_b   1.000
_cell.length_c   1.000
_cell.angle_alpha   90.00
_cell.angle_beta   90.00
_cell.angle_gamma   90.00
#
_symmetry.space_group_name_H-M   'P 1'
#
loop_
_entity.id
_entity.type
_entity.pdbx_description
1 polymer ?
#
loop_
_entity_poly.entity_id
_entity_poly.type
_entity_poly.pdbx_seq_one_letter_code
_entity_poly.pdbx_strand_id
1 'polypeptide(L)'
;MINFKQLIVAGTGAAINVPIGFMPSRVVITNKIRGTEVLWTPDMIDGEGIKYGGTSLLSSPALAIGSTPANLATGAFSFTIGSMSYTKAAVAAGTALTATTVPQNKYGAFGLQIPSGGTIAALDAAANATGYATAALALAAWKAVAPSASNVALGCVVVINTGGAFVGATTSLAAAGVTAVYYSYGANRPVGLISAYAGVVGSVAPGITIGTDTDLNQSGDTLIVSAWGE
;
A
#
# COMPACT_ATOMS: atom_id res chain seq x y z
N MET A 1 22.65 4.64 25.59
CA MET A 1 21.72 3.88 26.47
C MET A 1 20.51 3.56 25.63
N ILE A 2 20.12 2.29 25.47
CA ILE A 2 18.94 1.94 24.68
C ILE A 2 17.70 2.32 25.46
N ASN A 3 16.90 3.24 24.95
CA ASN A 3 15.60 3.58 25.51
C ASN A 3 14.56 2.54 25.06
N PHE A 4 13.73 2.10 25.98
CA PHE A 4 12.61 1.21 25.68
C PHE A 4 11.34 1.74 26.36
N LYS A 5 10.23 1.73 25.63
CA LYS A 5 8.91 2.07 26.18
C LYS A 5 7.87 1.14 25.61
N GLN A 6 6.99 0.66 26.50
CA GLN A 6 5.81 -0.10 26.12
C GLN A 6 4.55 0.60 26.63
N LEU A 7 3.55 0.71 25.77
CA LEU A 7 2.28 1.38 26.06
C LEU A 7 1.12 0.51 25.60
N ILE A 8 0.00 0.63 26.30
CA ILE A 8 -1.28 0.08 25.85
C ILE A 8 -2.12 1.26 25.37
N VAL A 9 -2.61 1.17 24.14
CA VAL A 9 -3.38 2.22 23.46
C VAL A 9 -4.71 1.62 22.98
N ALA A 10 -5.80 2.34 23.18
CA ALA A 10 -7.08 1.96 22.62
C ALA A 10 -7.15 2.35 21.13
N GLY A 11 -7.56 1.41 20.29
CA GLY A 11 -7.83 1.68 18.88
C GLY A 11 -9.06 2.57 18.72
N THR A 12 -9.01 3.51 17.77
CA THR A 12 -10.09 4.49 17.56
C THR A 12 -10.70 4.44 16.17
N GLY A 13 -10.04 3.77 15.23
CA GLY A 13 -10.38 3.83 13.80
C GLY A 13 -9.93 5.11 13.10
N ALA A 14 -9.46 6.11 13.87
CA ALA A 14 -8.83 7.33 13.38
C ALA A 14 -7.34 7.36 13.74
N ALA A 15 -6.55 8.23 13.11
CA ALA A 15 -5.14 8.36 13.42
C ALA A 15 -4.92 8.75 14.91
N ILE A 16 -3.99 8.08 15.58
CA ILE A 16 -3.68 8.26 17.00
C ILE A 16 -2.24 8.70 17.16
N ASN A 17 -2.01 9.82 17.82
CA ASN A 17 -0.67 10.25 18.23
C ASN A 17 -0.31 9.61 19.58
N VAL A 18 0.79 8.89 19.61
CA VAL A 18 1.30 8.18 20.79
C VAL A 18 2.65 8.80 21.19
N PRO A 19 2.71 9.60 22.26
CA PRO A 19 3.96 10.20 22.73
C PRO A 19 4.85 9.13 23.36
N ILE A 20 5.99 8.87 22.74
CA ILE A 20 7.00 7.93 23.22
C ILE A 20 7.98 8.61 24.20
N GLY A 21 8.34 9.85 23.92
CA GLY A 21 9.31 10.63 24.72
C GLY A 21 10.71 10.63 24.14
N PHE A 22 10.96 9.86 23.11
CA PHE A 22 12.19 9.83 22.30
C PHE A 22 11.86 9.48 20.85
N MET A 23 12.78 9.76 19.93
CA MET A 23 12.66 9.31 18.54
C MET A 23 12.90 7.80 18.48
N PRO A 24 11.93 7.00 18.03
CA PRO A 24 12.12 5.56 17.95
C PRO A 24 13.01 5.18 16.77
N SER A 25 13.93 4.24 16.98
CA SER A 25 14.68 3.52 15.95
C SER A 25 13.98 2.24 15.50
N ARG A 26 13.02 1.76 16.27
CA ARG A 26 12.18 0.62 15.96
C ARG A 26 10.87 0.73 16.73
N VAL A 27 9.78 0.37 16.09
CA VAL A 27 8.45 0.25 16.71
C VAL A 27 7.83 -1.07 16.32
N VAL A 28 7.23 -1.74 17.29
CA VAL A 28 6.34 -2.88 17.06
C VAL A 28 5.00 -2.58 17.69
N ILE A 29 3.94 -2.68 16.92
CA ILE A 29 2.56 -2.55 17.40
C ILE A 29 1.85 -3.88 17.21
N THR A 30 1.31 -4.43 18.30
CA THR A 30 0.51 -5.65 18.26
C THR A 30 -0.94 -5.31 18.58
N ASN A 31 -1.85 -5.62 17.66
CA ASN A 31 -3.28 -5.57 17.91
C ASN A 31 -3.72 -6.89 18.56
N LYS A 32 -4.08 -6.84 19.84
CA LYS A 32 -4.45 -8.04 20.61
C LYS A 32 -5.75 -8.71 20.14
N ILE A 33 -6.65 -7.93 19.56
CA ILE A 33 -7.98 -8.41 19.15
C ILE A 33 -7.87 -9.08 17.77
N ARG A 34 -7.06 -8.52 16.87
CA ARG A 34 -6.96 -8.99 15.47
C ARG A 34 -5.77 -9.91 15.22
N GLY A 35 -4.85 -10.03 16.19
CA GLY A 35 -3.62 -10.80 16.01
C GLY A 35 -2.66 -10.22 14.95
N THR A 36 -2.83 -8.94 14.62
CA THR A 36 -1.96 -8.24 13.67
C THR A 36 -0.79 -7.63 14.42
N GLU A 37 0.40 -7.77 13.86
CA GLU A 37 1.61 -7.10 14.31
C GLU A 37 2.17 -6.25 13.18
N VAL A 38 2.63 -5.04 13.48
CA VAL A 38 3.31 -4.15 12.54
C VAL A 38 4.67 -3.78 13.09
N LEU A 39 5.70 -4.00 12.30
CA LEU A 39 7.05 -3.52 12.53
C LEU A 39 7.30 -2.27 11.70
N TRP A 40 7.87 -1.23 12.31
CA TRP A 40 8.32 -0.01 11.66
C TRP A 40 9.76 0.32 12.05
N THR A 41 10.52 0.88 11.10
CA THR A 41 11.86 1.45 11.30
C THR A 41 11.98 2.80 10.57
N PRO A 42 12.94 3.68 10.93
CA PRO A 42 13.11 5.00 10.30
C PRO A 42 13.40 4.98 8.80
N ASP A 43 13.87 3.86 8.26
CA ASP A 43 14.13 3.69 6.82
C ASP A 43 12.84 3.54 5.99
N MET A 44 11.71 3.36 6.66
CA MET A 44 10.39 3.26 6.03
C MET A 44 9.79 4.64 5.81
N ILE A 45 9.03 4.79 4.73
CA ILE A 45 8.31 6.03 4.44
C ILE A 45 7.16 6.20 5.45
N ASP A 46 6.76 7.44 5.72
CA ASP A 46 5.62 7.75 6.59
C ASP A 46 4.35 6.99 6.17
N GLY A 47 3.74 6.36 7.15
CA GLY A 47 2.58 5.50 6.95
C GLY A 47 2.90 4.08 6.53
N GLU A 48 4.16 3.69 6.42
CA GLU A 48 4.60 2.33 6.11
C GLU A 48 4.76 1.45 7.36
N GLY A 49 5.03 0.18 7.13
CA GLY A 49 5.35 -0.84 8.12
C GLY A 49 5.34 -2.23 7.51
N ILE A 50 6.00 -3.17 8.15
CA ILE A 50 5.91 -4.60 7.81
C ILE A 50 4.81 -5.19 8.69
N LYS A 51 3.73 -5.64 8.07
CA LYS A 51 2.54 -6.17 8.74
C LYS A 51 2.61 -7.70 8.78
N TYR A 52 2.55 -8.25 9.98
CA TYR A 52 2.50 -9.69 10.24
C TYR A 52 1.13 -10.06 10.81
N GLY A 53 0.55 -11.16 10.36
CA GLY A 53 -0.84 -11.49 10.69
C GLY A 53 -1.81 -10.51 9.99
N GLY A 54 -3.08 -10.53 10.38
CA GLY A 54 -4.11 -9.74 9.71
C GLY A 54 -4.47 -10.29 8.33
N THR A 55 -5.00 -9.42 7.46
CA THR A 55 -5.71 -9.86 6.26
C THR A 55 -4.85 -10.17 5.04
N SER A 56 -3.59 -9.73 4.96
CA SER A 56 -2.83 -10.01 3.74
C SER A 56 -1.32 -9.80 3.80
N LEU A 57 -0.56 -10.86 3.51
CA LEU A 57 0.86 -10.83 3.17
C LEU A 57 1.00 -11.17 1.69
N LEU A 58 1.97 -10.56 1.02
CA LEU A 58 2.19 -10.72 -0.41
C LEU A 58 3.69 -10.83 -0.71
N SER A 59 4.13 -11.90 -1.38
CA SER A 59 5.41 -11.87 -2.07
C SER A 59 5.27 -11.04 -3.35
N SER A 60 6.36 -10.38 -3.81
CA SER A 60 6.28 -9.48 -4.96
C SER A 60 5.66 -10.18 -6.18
N PRO A 61 4.57 -9.64 -6.78
CA PRO A 61 3.98 -10.18 -8.00
C PRO A 61 4.77 -9.82 -9.26
N ALA A 62 5.87 -9.08 -9.16
CA ALA A 62 6.73 -8.69 -10.27
C ALA A 62 5.91 -8.17 -11.48
N LEU A 63 5.21 -7.03 -11.29
CA LEU A 63 4.38 -6.43 -12.32
C LEU A 63 5.19 -6.00 -13.55
N ALA A 64 4.70 -6.31 -14.71
CA ALA A 64 5.32 -5.98 -15.99
C ALA A 64 4.25 -5.79 -17.08
N ILE A 65 4.66 -5.34 -18.27
CA ILE A 65 3.80 -5.37 -19.45
C ILE A 65 3.44 -6.81 -19.80
N GLY A 66 2.18 -7.07 -20.10
CA GLY A 66 1.73 -8.38 -20.57
C GLY A 66 2.14 -8.70 -22.01
N SER A 67 2.08 -9.97 -22.40
CA SER A 67 2.18 -10.34 -23.81
C SER A 67 1.02 -9.79 -24.64
N THR A 68 -0.12 -9.45 -23.98
CA THR A 68 -1.11 -8.52 -24.52
C THR A 68 -0.73 -7.12 -24.05
N PRO A 69 -0.24 -6.21 -24.93
CA PRO A 69 0.47 -5.01 -24.49
C PRO A 69 -0.35 -3.95 -23.76
N ALA A 70 -1.68 -4.05 -23.75
CA ALA A 70 -2.58 -3.20 -22.95
C ALA A 70 -2.86 -3.78 -21.55
N ASN A 71 -2.31 -4.95 -21.24
CA ASN A 71 -2.55 -5.67 -20.00
C ASN A 71 -1.34 -5.56 -19.04
N LEU A 72 -1.61 -5.74 -17.76
CA LEU A 72 -0.61 -5.78 -16.70
C LEU A 72 -0.36 -7.22 -16.28
N ALA A 73 0.83 -7.75 -16.59
CA ALA A 73 1.25 -9.10 -16.25
C ALA A 73 1.73 -9.21 -14.80
N THR A 74 1.65 -10.42 -14.25
CA THR A 74 2.26 -10.77 -12.97
C THR A 74 3.19 -11.96 -13.13
N GLY A 75 4.30 -11.99 -12.41
CA GLY A 75 5.07 -13.21 -12.13
C GLY A 75 4.26 -14.17 -11.25
N ALA A 76 4.86 -15.27 -10.85
CA ALA A 76 4.31 -16.15 -9.81
C ALA A 76 4.52 -15.51 -8.43
N PHE A 77 3.52 -15.59 -7.55
CA PHE A 77 3.61 -15.03 -6.21
C PHE A 77 2.75 -15.79 -5.19
N SER A 78 3.01 -15.56 -3.92
CA SER A 78 2.21 -16.06 -2.80
C SER A 78 1.58 -14.88 -2.05
N PHE A 79 0.39 -15.09 -1.49
CA PHE A 79 -0.32 -14.08 -0.71
C PHE A 79 -1.13 -14.73 0.40
N THR A 80 -1.48 -13.96 1.44
CA THR A 80 -2.35 -14.42 2.51
C THR A 80 -3.60 -13.55 2.60
N ILE A 81 -4.72 -14.19 2.88
CA ILE A 81 -5.98 -13.51 3.23
C ILE A 81 -6.47 -14.14 4.53
N GLY A 82 -6.62 -13.34 5.56
CA GLY A 82 -6.80 -13.85 6.91
C GLY A 82 -5.58 -14.69 7.33
N SER A 83 -5.80 -15.87 7.86
CA SER A 83 -4.73 -16.80 8.24
C SER A 83 -4.39 -17.83 7.16
N MET A 84 -4.98 -17.72 5.96
CA MET A 84 -4.80 -18.69 4.89
C MET A 84 -3.81 -18.19 3.83
N SER A 85 -2.86 -19.04 3.45
CA SER A 85 -1.89 -18.78 2.41
C SER A 85 -2.37 -19.32 1.06
N TYR A 86 -2.14 -18.57 0.02
CA TYR A 86 -2.49 -18.87 -1.36
C TYR A 86 -1.29 -18.69 -2.26
N THR A 87 -1.28 -19.37 -3.39
CA THR A 87 -0.29 -19.18 -4.45
C THR A 87 -0.99 -18.82 -5.75
N LYS A 88 -0.34 -17.99 -6.56
CA LYS A 88 -0.79 -17.65 -7.90
C LYS A 88 0.33 -17.90 -8.89
N ALA A 89 0.03 -18.67 -9.94
CA ALA A 89 0.93 -18.82 -11.07
C ALA A 89 1.04 -17.50 -11.83
N ALA A 90 2.13 -17.33 -12.58
CA ALA A 90 2.34 -16.17 -13.44
C ALA A 90 1.19 -16.02 -14.45
N VAL A 91 0.78 -14.77 -14.68
CA VAL A 91 -0.21 -14.41 -15.70
C VAL A 91 0.50 -13.59 -16.78
N ALA A 92 1.18 -14.28 -17.67
CA ALA A 92 2.04 -13.66 -18.70
C ALA A 92 1.24 -12.81 -19.70
N ALA A 93 0.03 -13.22 -20.09
CA ALA A 93 -0.85 -12.41 -20.95
C ALA A 93 -1.31 -11.12 -20.26
N GLY A 94 -1.28 -11.13 -18.94
CA GLY A 94 -1.69 -10.03 -18.08
C GLY A 94 -3.20 -9.93 -17.91
N THR A 95 -3.59 -9.10 -16.94
CA THR A 95 -4.98 -8.72 -16.67
C THR A 95 -5.25 -7.39 -17.34
N ALA A 96 -6.37 -7.28 -18.05
CA ALA A 96 -6.79 -6.04 -18.69
C ALA A 96 -6.98 -4.93 -17.64
N LEU A 97 -6.47 -3.74 -17.96
CA LEU A 97 -6.76 -2.53 -17.20
C LEU A 97 -8.21 -2.11 -17.43
N THR A 98 -8.76 -1.24 -16.61
CA THR A 98 -10.09 -0.67 -16.88
C THR A 98 -10.04 0.21 -18.13
N ALA A 99 -11.19 0.40 -18.79
CA ALA A 99 -11.30 1.24 -19.98
C ALA A 99 -11.31 2.76 -19.66
N THR A 100 -10.83 3.14 -18.47
CA THR A 100 -10.74 4.55 -18.06
C THR A 100 -9.74 5.29 -18.94
N THR A 101 -10.14 6.47 -19.42
CA THR A 101 -9.33 7.35 -20.25
C THR A 101 -8.60 8.37 -19.39
N VAL A 102 -7.29 8.38 -19.44
CA VAL A 102 -6.44 9.42 -18.85
C VAL A 102 -6.16 10.48 -19.93
N PRO A 103 -6.43 11.77 -19.69
CA PRO A 103 -6.17 12.81 -20.67
C PRO A 103 -4.70 12.92 -21.07
N GLN A 104 -4.43 13.40 -22.28
CA GLN A 104 -3.07 13.64 -22.77
C GLN A 104 -2.28 14.51 -21.78
N ASN A 105 -0.98 14.19 -21.60
CA ASN A 105 -0.06 14.88 -20.69
C ASN A 105 -0.47 14.85 -19.20
N LYS A 106 -1.37 13.94 -18.83
CA LYS A 106 -1.74 13.67 -17.44
C LYS A 106 -1.27 12.28 -17.03
N TYR A 107 -1.06 12.10 -15.74
CA TYR A 107 -0.72 10.80 -15.18
C TYR A 107 -1.97 10.06 -14.73
N GLY A 108 -1.97 8.75 -14.90
CA GLY A 108 -2.96 7.83 -14.34
C GLY A 108 -2.29 6.67 -13.63
N ALA A 109 -2.95 6.04 -12.68
CA ALA A 109 -2.44 4.85 -12.02
C ALA A 109 -3.48 3.73 -12.07
N PHE A 110 -3.11 2.63 -12.71
CA PHE A 110 -3.92 1.43 -12.90
C PHE A 110 -3.28 0.28 -12.13
N GLY A 111 -4.01 -0.33 -11.25
CA GLY A 111 -3.48 -1.40 -10.43
C GLY A 111 -4.32 -2.66 -10.46
N LEU A 112 -3.85 -3.65 -9.72
CA LEU A 112 -4.44 -4.97 -9.63
C LEU A 112 -4.67 -5.37 -8.17
N GLN A 113 -5.71 -6.17 -7.93
CA GLN A 113 -6.02 -6.83 -6.67
C GLN A 113 -6.40 -8.29 -6.91
N ILE A 114 -6.27 -9.11 -5.87
CA ILE A 114 -6.60 -10.54 -5.92
C ILE A 114 -7.40 -10.98 -4.69
N PRO A 115 -8.54 -11.67 -4.85
CA PRO A 115 -9.28 -12.35 -3.79
C PRO A 115 -8.72 -13.76 -3.52
N SER A 116 -9.21 -14.42 -2.48
CA SER A 116 -8.91 -15.83 -2.18
C SER A 116 -9.25 -16.78 -3.33
N GLY A 117 -10.24 -16.46 -4.15
CA GLY A 117 -10.58 -17.23 -5.36
C GLY A 117 -9.56 -17.13 -6.50
N GLY A 118 -8.52 -16.31 -6.36
CA GLY A 118 -7.39 -16.25 -7.29
C GLY A 118 -7.63 -15.53 -8.61
N THR A 119 -8.79 -14.89 -8.83
CA THR A 119 -9.07 -14.10 -10.03
C THR A 119 -8.57 -12.67 -9.83
N ILE A 120 -7.56 -12.26 -10.60
CA ILE A 120 -7.01 -10.91 -10.54
C ILE A 120 -8.01 -9.93 -11.17
N ALA A 121 -8.25 -8.81 -10.49
CA ALA A 121 -9.14 -7.74 -10.93
C ALA A 121 -8.42 -6.39 -10.87
N ALA A 122 -8.95 -5.40 -11.61
CA ALA A 122 -8.42 -4.05 -11.59
C ALA A 122 -8.69 -3.35 -10.24
N LEU A 123 -7.78 -2.44 -9.89
CA LEU A 123 -7.85 -1.56 -8.71
C LEU A 123 -7.24 -0.21 -9.08
N ASP A 124 -8.03 0.70 -9.60
CA ASP A 124 -7.56 1.95 -10.18
C ASP A 124 -7.58 3.12 -9.21
N ALA A 125 -6.73 4.13 -9.47
CA ALA A 125 -6.83 5.40 -8.76
C ALA A 125 -8.14 6.13 -9.11
N ALA A 126 -8.77 6.75 -8.11
CA ALA A 126 -10.13 7.28 -8.21
C ALA A 126 -10.33 8.36 -9.29
N ALA A 127 -9.32 9.18 -9.56
CA ALA A 127 -9.43 10.31 -10.51
C ALA A 127 -8.66 10.09 -11.82
N ASN A 128 -8.48 8.85 -12.27
CA ASN A 128 -7.81 8.56 -13.55
C ASN A 128 -8.46 9.29 -14.73
N ALA A 129 -9.79 9.45 -14.73
CA ALA A 129 -10.51 10.14 -15.81
C ALA A 129 -10.19 11.64 -15.94
N THR A 130 -9.83 12.30 -14.85
CA THR A 130 -9.31 13.68 -14.83
C THR A 130 -7.80 13.74 -14.97
N GLY A 131 -7.13 12.67 -14.57
CA GLY A 131 -5.69 12.54 -14.52
C GLY A 131 -5.03 13.41 -13.46
N TYR A 132 -3.81 13.07 -13.14
CA TYR A 132 -3.00 13.73 -12.11
C TYR A 132 -1.90 14.59 -12.74
N ALA A 133 -1.46 15.62 -12.02
CA ALA A 133 -0.41 16.52 -12.52
C ALA A 133 0.98 15.89 -12.51
N THR A 134 1.24 14.92 -11.60
CA THR A 134 2.54 14.24 -11.46
C THR A 134 2.36 12.74 -11.22
N ALA A 135 3.41 11.96 -11.53
CA ALA A 135 3.46 10.53 -11.24
C ALA A 135 3.31 10.24 -9.74
N ALA A 136 3.93 11.07 -8.89
CA ALA A 136 3.84 10.92 -7.44
C ALA A 136 2.40 11.07 -6.92
N LEU A 137 1.65 12.04 -7.45
CA LEU A 137 0.23 12.22 -7.09
C LEU A 137 -0.63 11.05 -7.57
N ALA A 138 -0.41 10.53 -8.78
CA ALA A 138 -1.11 9.36 -9.29
C ALA A 138 -0.83 8.12 -8.42
N LEU A 139 0.43 7.88 -8.08
CA LEU A 139 0.83 6.79 -7.20
C LEU A 139 0.24 6.93 -5.79
N ALA A 140 0.31 8.13 -5.21
CA ALA A 140 -0.27 8.41 -3.89
C ALA A 140 -1.79 8.19 -3.88
N ALA A 141 -2.49 8.65 -4.92
CA ALA A 141 -3.92 8.45 -5.08
C ALA A 141 -4.28 6.96 -5.20
N TRP A 142 -3.49 6.19 -5.95
CA TRP A 142 -3.69 4.74 -6.02
C TRP A 142 -3.42 4.05 -4.68
N LYS A 143 -2.35 4.44 -3.98
CA LYS A 143 -2.06 3.93 -2.63
C LYS A 143 -3.20 4.18 -1.64
N ALA A 144 -3.96 5.24 -1.81
CA ALA A 144 -5.12 5.56 -0.97
C ALA A 144 -6.37 4.71 -1.27
N VAL A 145 -6.42 4.01 -2.42
CA VAL A 145 -7.57 3.14 -2.76
C VAL A 145 -7.48 1.85 -1.94
N ALA A 146 -8.46 1.60 -1.09
CA ALA A 146 -8.57 0.32 -0.39
C ALA A 146 -8.93 -0.80 -1.37
N PRO A 147 -8.27 -1.98 -1.30
CA PRO A 147 -8.76 -3.15 -2.00
C PRO A 147 -10.20 -3.50 -1.56
N SER A 148 -10.95 -4.17 -2.41
CA SER A 148 -12.23 -4.75 -2.00
C SER A 148 -12.06 -5.66 -0.79
N ALA A 149 -13.11 -5.82 0.03
CA ALA A 149 -13.06 -6.68 1.21
C ALA A 149 -12.50 -8.07 0.85
N SER A 150 -11.56 -8.55 1.66
CA SER A 150 -10.87 -9.82 1.45
C SER A 150 -10.00 -9.91 0.18
N ASN A 151 -9.61 -8.78 -0.41
CA ASN A 151 -8.68 -8.75 -1.53
C ASN A 151 -7.30 -8.20 -1.08
N VAL A 152 -6.27 -8.56 -1.83
CA VAL A 152 -4.89 -8.07 -1.67
C VAL A 152 -4.53 -7.21 -2.87
N ALA A 153 -4.05 -5.99 -2.64
CA ALA A 153 -3.50 -5.15 -3.71
C ALA A 153 -2.14 -5.70 -4.17
N LEU A 154 -1.97 -5.89 -5.47
CA LEU A 154 -0.76 -6.46 -6.07
C LEU A 154 0.27 -5.42 -6.46
N GLY A 155 -0.17 -4.21 -6.72
CA GLY A 155 0.64 -3.12 -7.24
C GLY A 155 -0.06 -2.39 -8.38
N CYS A 156 0.63 -1.42 -8.99
CA CYS A 156 0.09 -0.64 -10.09
C CYS A 156 1.14 -0.30 -11.16
N VAL A 157 0.66 0.13 -12.30
CA VAL A 157 1.43 0.87 -13.28
C VAL A 157 0.98 2.33 -13.26
N VAL A 158 1.95 3.25 -13.18
CA VAL A 158 1.71 4.68 -13.38
C VAL A 158 2.06 5.01 -14.82
N VAL A 159 1.11 5.60 -15.53
CA VAL A 159 1.25 5.91 -16.97
C VAL A 159 1.09 7.40 -17.24
N ILE A 160 1.77 7.87 -18.27
CA ILE A 160 1.50 9.13 -18.95
C ILE A 160 1.59 8.88 -20.46
N ASN A 161 0.72 9.51 -21.25
CA ASN A 161 0.82 9.51 -22.72
C ASN A 161 0.94 10.95 -23.24
N THR A 162 2.05 11.26 -23.86
CA THR A 162 2.32 12.58 -24.46
C THR A 162 1.82 12.66 -25.89
N GLY A 163 1.60 11.51 -26.56
CA GLY A 163 1.10 11.44 -27.93
C GLY A 163 -0.42 11.54 -28.08
N GLY A 164 -1.16 11.40 -26.97
CA GLY A 164 -2.63 11.41 -26.97
C GLY A 164 -3.19 11.01 -25.62
N ALA A 165 -4.49 10.75 -25.53
CA ALA A 165 -5.09 10.18 -24.34
C ALA A 165 -4.64 8.71 -24.16
N PHE A 166 -4.51 8.25 -22.90
CA PHE A 166 -4.27 6.84 -22.58
C PHE A 166 -5.59 6.17 -22.20
N VAL A 167 -6.01 5.15 -22.94
CA VAL A 167 -7.19 4.34 -22.61
C VAL A 167 -6.71 2.98 -22.09
N GLY A 168 -6.95 2.70 -20.80
CA GLY A 168 -6.34 1.58 -20.10
C GLY A 168 -6.56 0.20 -20.73
N ALA A 169 -7.76 -0.10 -21.25
CA ALA A 169 -8.05 -1.41 -21.84
C ALA A 169 -7.51 -1.61 -23.28
N THR A 170 -7.08 -0.53 -23.94
CA THR A 170 -6.77 -0.59 -25.40
C THR A 170 -5.41 0.01 -25.77
N THR A 171 -4.96 1.04 -25.05
CA THR A 171 -3.66 1.66 -25.33
C THR A 171 -2.55 0.76 -24.83
N SER A 172 -1.63 0.37 -25.71
CA SER A 172 -0.46 -0.41 -25.32
C SER A 172 0.41 0.36 -24.32
N LEU A 173 0.85 -0.31 -23.25
CA LEU A 173 1.82 0.23 -22.30
C LEU A 173 3.21 0.50 -22.91
N ALA A 174 3.48 -0.04 -24.11
CA ALA A 174 4.69 0.22 -24.90
C ALA A 174 4.43 1.09 -26.13
N ALA A 175 3.26 1.74 -26.25
CA ALA A 175 2.96 2.60 -27.40
C ALA A 175 3.88 3.83 -27.42
N ALA A 176 4.13 4.35 -28.62
CA ALA A 176 4.88 5.59 -28.78
C ALA A 176 4.21 6.74 -27.99
N GLY A 177 5.00 7.49 -27.22
CA GLY A 177 4.50 8.55 -26.33
C GLY A 177 4.00 8.08 -24.98
N VAL A 178 3.84 6.77 -24.74
CA VAL A 178 3.50 6.22 -23.43
C VAL A 178 4.76 5.97 -22.61
N THR A 179 4.78 6.50 -21.38
CA THR A 179 5.74 6.10 -20.35
C THR A 179 4.98 5.35 -19.26
N ALA A 180 5.41 4.13 -18.95
CA ALA A 180 4.81 3.27 -17.94
C ALA A 180 5.86 2.89 -16.88
N VAL A 181 5.55 3.13 -15.60
CA VAL A 181 6.41 2.77 -14.46
C VAL A 181 5.66 1.80 -13.56
N TYR A 182 6.25 0.64 -13.34
CA TYR A 182 5.62 -0.47 -12.61
C TYR A 182 6.01 -0.44 -11.13
N TYR A 183 5.02 -0.54 -10.27
CA TYR A 183 5.19 -0.61 -8.81
C TYR A 183 4.58 -1.91 -8.30
N SER A 184 5.42 -2.92 -8.11
CA SER A 184 5.01 -4.18 -7.50
C SER A 184 5.08 -4.07 -5.99
N TYR A 185 4.03 -4.52 -5.29
CA TYR A 185 4.10 -4.66 -3.85
C TYR A 185 4.73 -6.00 -3.47
N GLY A 186 5.68 -5.95 -2.52
CA GLY A 186 6.09 -7.10 -1.74
C GLY A 186 5.62 -6.90 -0.30
N ALA A 187 5.39 -7.97 0.39
CA ALA A 187 5.05 -8.11 1.79
C ALA A 187 3.82 -7.36 2.32
N ASN A 188 3.62 -6.08 2.14
CA ASN A 188 2.41 -5.36 2.56
C ASN A 188 2.29 -4.02 1.86
N ARG A 189 1.06 -3.67 1.52
CA ARG A 189 0.76 -2.32 1.06
C ARG A 189 0.83 -1.36 2.25
N PRO A 190 1.69 -0.32 2.22
CA PRO A 190 1.68 0.69 3.26
C PRO A 190 0.39 1.51 3.13
N VAL A 191 -0.47 1.42 4.11
CA VAL A 191 -1.71 2.21 4.18
C VAL A 191 -1.90 2.68 5.61
N GLY A 192 -1.44 3.91 5.89
CA GLY A 192 -1.72 4.56 7.17
C GLY A 192 -1.32 3.73 8.39
N LEU A 193 -0.15 3.07 8.36
CA LEU A 193 0.32 2.23 9.44
C LEU A 193 0.99 3.06 10.53
N ILE A 194 2.24 3.41 10.35
CA ILE A 194 3.03 4.10 11.38
C ILE A 194 3.84 5.23 10.75
N SER A 195 3.81 6.41 11.37
CA SER A 195 4.70 7.53 11.06
C SER A 195 5.35 8.02 12.34
N ALA A 196 6.64 8.38 12.31
CA ALA A 196 7.28 9.01 13.45
C ALA A 196 7.17 10.54 13.37
N TYR A 197 7.13 11.19 14.54
CA TYR A 197 7.21 12.65 14.63
C TYR A 197 8.21 13.09 15.70
N ALA A 198 8.98 14.13 15.37
CA ALA A 198 10.07 14.61 16.24
C ALA A 198 9.60 15.33 17.52
N GLY A 199 8.31 15.65 17.60
CA GLY A 199 7.80 16.47 18.67
C GLY A 199 8.14 17.96 18.52
N VAL A 200 7.75 18.76 19.49
CA VAL A 200 8.06 20.19 19.58
C VAL A 200 8.63 20.46 20.97
N VAL A 201 9.83 21.01 21.04
CA VAL A 201 10.52 21.29 22.31
C VAL A 201 9.63 22.13 23.22
N GLY A 202 9.41 21.64 24.44
CA GLY A 202 8.58 22.29 25.47
C GLY A 202 7.05 22.14 25.28
N SER A 203 6.58 21.44 24.23
CA SER A 203 5.15 21.33 23.92
C SER A 203 4.70 19.89 23.62
N VAL A 204 5.34 19.21 22.69
CA VAL A 204 4.94 17.86 22.26
C VAL A 204 6.14 16.93 22.30
N ALA A 205 6.05 15.84 23.08
CA ALA A 205 7.10 14.84 23.13
C ALA A 205 7.19 14.08 21.79
N PRO A 206 8.41 13.68 21.37
CA PRO A 206 8.59 12.81 20.21
C PRO A 206 7.79 11.51 20.34
N GLY A 207 7.34 10.97 19.21
CA GLY A 207 6.52 9.78 19.25
C GLY A 207 6.17 9.24 17.86
N ILE A 208 5.07 8.51 17.81
CA ILE A 208 4.54 7.94 16.57
C ILE A 208 3.07 8.32 16.38
N THR A 209 2.65 8.36 15.13
CA THR A 209 1.25 8.37 14.73
C THR A 209 0.90 6.96 14.23
N ILE A 210 -0.08 6.32 14.87
CA ILE A 210 -0.71 5.10 14.36
C ILE A 210 -1.78 5.54 13.38
N GLY A 211 -1.72 5.06 12.14
CA GLY A 211 -2.65 5.46 11.09
C GLY A 211 -4.01 4.77 11.18
N THR A 212 -4.73 4.77 10.09
CA THR A 212 -6.14 4.33 10.00
C THR A 212 -6.30 2.93 9.42
N ASP A 213 -5.23 2.13 9.34
CA ASP A 213 -5.32 0.75 8.88
C ASP A 213 -6.26 -0.07 9.78
N THR A 214 -7.29 -0.65 9.20
CA THR A 214 -8.38 -1.30 9.95
C THR A 214 -7.98 -2.59 10.64
N ASP A 215 -6.90 -3.25 10.22
CA ASP A 215 -6.38 -4.44 10.91
C ASP A 215 -5.49 -4.05 12.08
N LEU A 216 -4.89 -2.86 12.02
CA LEU A 216 -4.05 -2.34 13.09
C LEU A 216 -4.84 -1.51 14.10
N ASN A 217 -5.68 -0.58 13.65
CA ASN A 217 -6.30 0.45 14.48
C ASN A 217 -7.79 0.59 14.16
N GLN A 218 -8.62 -0.22 14.78
CA GLN A 218 -10.07 -0.08 14.71
C GLN A 218 -10.64 0.29 16.08
N SER A 219 -11.76 1.00 16.10
CA SER A 219 -12.45 1.38 17.33
C SER A 219 -12.79 0.15 18.18
N GLY A 220 -12.42 0.19 19.46
CA GLY A 220 -12.59 -0.90 20.41
C GLY A 220 -11.44 -1.90 20.46
N ASP A 221 -10.44 -1.80 19.59
CA ASP A 221 -9.26 -2.66 19.63
C ASP A 221 -8.31 -2.24 20.77
N THR A 222 -7.47 -3.18 21.21
CA THR A 222 -6.39 -2.93 22.18
C THR A 222 -5.05 -3.13 21.50
N LEU A 223 -4.24 -2.07 21.45
CA LEU A 223 -2.94 -2.04 20.83
C LEU A 223 -1.84 -2.05 21.88
N ILE A 224 -0.83 -2.90 21.73
CA ILE A 224 0.40 -2.87 22.50
C ILE A 224 1.45 -2.21 21.60
N VAL A 225 1.95 -1.06 22.03
CA VAL A 225 3.01 -0.31 21.32
C VAL A 225 4.31 -0.55 22.08
N SER A 226 5.29 -1.15 21.43
CA SER A 226 6.65 -1.32 21.93
C SER A 226 7.62 -0.52 21.06
N ALA A 227 8.38 0.39 21.66
CA ALA A 227 9.29 1.30 20.97
C ALA A 227 10.69 1.24 21.58
N TRP A 228 11.70 1.22 20.70
CA TRP A 228 13.12 1.26 21.04
C TRP A 228 13.74 2.50 20.39
N GLY A 229 14.71 3.12 21.05
CA GLY A 229 15.45 4.28 20.56
C GLY A 229 16.80 4.43 21.24
N GLU A 230 17.62 5.35 20.78
CA GLU A 230 18.92 5.70 21.32
C GLU A 230 18.81 6.81 22.38
#